data_9aa0a7779ba9f3466c809c51d783592a
#
_entry.id   9aa0a7779ba9f3466c809c51d783592a
#
_cell.length_a   1.000
_cell.length_b   1.000
_cell.length_c   1.000
_cell.angle_alpha   90.00
_cell.angle_beta   90.00
_cell.angle_gamma   90.00
#
_symmetry.space_group_name_H-M   'P 1'
#
loop_
_entity.id
_entity.type
_entity.pdbx_description
1 polymer ?
#
loop_
_entity_poly.entity_id
_entity_poly.type
_entity_poly.pdbx_seq_one_letter_code
_entity_poly.pdbx_strand_id
1 'polypeptide(L)'
;MNSKFRELKDHLEATCREVHKDFLIKFNNDTYISAGGAKLESFITELQKEYENVAASFLKKHGLEKDADARKKTLAITKVFAKRCIEDFSKI
;
A
#
# COMPACT_ATOMS: atom_id res chain seq x y z
N MET A 1 -2.16 -5.31 23.34
CA MET A 1 -2.85 -4.39 22.50
C MET A 1 -1.95 -3.68 21.54
N ASN A 2 -2.26 -3.74 20.31
CA ASN A 2 -1.33 -3.30 19.27
C ASN A 2 -1.73 -2.00 18.59
N SER A 3 -1.82 -0.94 19.38
CA SER A 3 -2.09 0.39 18.85
C SER A 3 -1.04 0.80 17.82
N LYS A 4 0.19 0.29 17.96
CA LYS A 4 1.24 0.51 16.97
C LYS A 4 0.82 0.03 15.58
N PHE A 5 0.29 -1.19 15.53
CA PHE A 5 -0.11 -1.76 14.24
C PHE A 5 -1.36 -1.11 13.67
N ARG A 6 -2.18 -0.52 14.52
CA ARG A 6 -3.31 0.27 14.07
C ARG A 6 -2.83 1.50 13.32
N GLU A 7 -1.79 2.16 13.83
CA GLU A 7 -1.17 3.28 13.14
C GLU A 7 -0.67 2.86 11.75
N LEU A 8 -0.04 1.69 11.68
CA LEU A 8 0.41 1.15 10.40
C LEU A 8 -0.75 0.97 9.43
N LYS A 9 -1.84 0.37 9.89
CA LYS A 9 -3.02 0.14 9.07
C LYS A 9 -3.62 1.45 8.56
N ASP A 10 -3.74 2.43 9.43
CA ASP A 10 -4.27 3.74 9.05
C ASP A 10 -3.39 4.40 7.99
N HIS A 11 -2.09 4.28 8.15
CA HIS A 11 -1.13 4.86 7.21
C HIS A 11 -1.20 4.16 5.85
N LEU A 12 -1.33 2.84 5.85
CA LEU A 12 -1.47 2.08 4.61
C LEU A 12 -2.75 2.44 3.87
N GLU A 13 -3.85 2.62 4.58
CA GLU A 13 -5.10 3.05 3.97
C GLU A 13 -4.99 4.43 3.34
N ALA A 14 -4.36 5.36 4.03
CA ALA A 14 -4.16 6.71 3.51
C ALA A 14 -3.28 6.67 2.26
N THR A 15 -2.22 5.86 2.29
CA THR A 15 -1.32 5.71 1.16
C THR A 15 -2.05 5.11 -0.05
N CYS A 16 -2.90 4.12 0.19
CA CYS A 16 -3.71 3.53 -0.87
C CYS A 16 -4.57 4.58 -1.57
N ARG A 17 -5.24 5.41 -0.80
CA ARG A 17 -6.07 6.48 -1.35
C ARG A 17 -5.25 7.48 -2.16
N GLU A 18 -4.06 7.81 -1.70
CA GLU A 18 -3.20 8.74 -2.41
C GLU A 18 -2.70 8.17 -3.72
N VAL A 19 -2.29 6.91 -3.72
CA VAL A 19 -1.83 6.24 -4.94
C VAL A 19 -2.96 6.17 -5.96
N HIS A 20 -4.17 5.83 -5.51
CA HIS A 20 -5.36 5.83 -6.38
C HIS A 20 -5.59 7.20 -6.99
N LYS A 21 -5.56 8.23 -6.18
CA LYS A 21 -5.78 9.60 -6.61
C LYS A 21 -4.74 10.03 -7.65
N ASP A 22 -3.47 9.74 -7.38
CA ASP A 22 -2.41 10.10 -8.30
C ASP A 22 -2.56 9.40 -9.64
N PHE A 23 -2.97 8.14 -9.62
CA PHE A 23 -3.20 7.40 -10.85
C PHE A 23 -4.40 7.95 -11.62
N LEU A 24 -5.46 8.32 -10.94
CA LEU A 24 -6.62 8.91 -11.60
C LEU A 24 -6.27 10.21 -12.30
N ILE A 25 -5.48 11.04 -11.66
CA ILE A 25 -5.01 12.29 -12.25
C ILE A 25 -4.10 12.01 -13.44
N LYS A 26 -3.17 11.09 -13.26
CA LYS A 26 -2.15 10.79 -14.27
C LYS A 26 -2.74 10.15 -15.53
N PHE A 27 -3.72 9.28 -15.35
CA PHE A 27 -4.30 8.54 -16.48
C PHE A 27 -5.68 9.03 -16.89
N ASN A 28 -6.13 10.11 -16.31
CA ASN A 28 -7.33 10.81 -16.78
C ASN A 28 -8.59 9.95 -16.74
N ASN A 29 -8.83 9.28 -15.67
CA ASN A 29 -10.01 8.46 -15.37
C ASN A 29 -10.35 7.36 -16.38
N ASP A 30 -10.45 7.71 -17.65
CA ASP A 30 -10.89 6.78 -18.69
C ASP A 30 -9.97 5.61 -18.91
N THR A 31 -8.68 5.86 -18.86
CA THR A 31 -7.68 4.82 -19.05
C THR A 31 -7.57 3.87 -17.88
N TYR A 32 -8.16 4.26 -16.80
CA TYR A 32 -8.13 3.47 -15.58
C TYR A 32 -8.99 2.21 -15.70
N ILE A 33 -10.13 2.34 -16.36
CA ILE A 33 -11.08 1.25 -16.51
C ILE A 33 -10.57 0.18 -17.46
N SER A 34 -9.88 0.60 -18.50
CA SER A 34 -9.31 -0.33 -19.46
C SER A 34 -7.91 -0.75 -19.05
N ALA A 35 -7.65 -0.68 -17.77
CA ALA A 35 -6.30 -0.78 -17.23
C ALA A 35 -5.80 -2.19 -16.98
N GLY A 36 -6.26 -3.16 -17.71
CA GLY A 36 -5.58 -4.45 -17.66
C GLY A 36 -4.16 -4.27 -18.16
N GLY A 37 -3.31 -5.19 -17.88
CA GLY A 37 -1.97 -5.21 -18.42
C GLY A 37 -1.05 -4.14 -17.83
N ALA A 38 -0.40 -3.37 -18.70
CA ALA A 38 0.68 -2.47 -18.31
C ALA A 38 0.30 -1.42 -17.28
N LYS A 39 -0.91 -0.90 -17.34
CA LYS A 39 -1.35 0.13 -16.38
C LYS A 39 -1.57 -0.46 -15.01
N LEU A 40 -2.15 -1.63 -14.94
CA LEU A 40 -2.33 -2.33 -13.68
C LEU A 40 -0.99 -2.68 -13.08
N GLU A 41 -0.06 -3.14 -13.90
CA GLU A 41 1.30 -3.44 -13.44
C GLU A 41 2.00 -2.20 -12.89
N SER A 42 1.83 -1.06 -13.57
CA SER A 42 2.41 0.20 -13.09
C SER A 42 1.82 0.60 -11.74
N PHE A 43 0.51 0.43 -11.59
CA PHE A 43 -0.15 0.71 -10.31
C PHE A 43 0.40 -0.18 -9.20
N ILE A 44 0.51 -1.47 -9.47
CA ILE A 44 1.02 -2.44 -8.49
C ILE A 44 2.45 -2.09 -8.08
N THR A 45 3.29 -1.77 -9.06
CA THR A 45 4.68 -1.41 -8.80
C THR A 45 4.78 -0.17 -7.92
N GLU A 46 4.01 0.85 -8.24
CA GLU A 46 4.00 2.09 -7.47
C GLU A 46 3.49 1.85 -6.06
N LEU A 47 2.40 1.08 -5.94
CA LEU A 47 1.82 0.76 -4.65
C LEU A 47 2.81 0.00 -3.78
N GLN A 48 3.50 -0.99 -4.34
CA GLN A 48 4.49 -1.76 -3.60
C GLN A 48 5.61 -0.87 -3.09
N LYS A 49 6.09 0.03 -3.93
CA LYS A 49 7.14 0.96 -3.56
C LYS A 49 6.71 1.83 -2.39
N GLU A 50 5.51 2.41 -2.46
CA GLU A 50 5.02 3.27 -1.39
C GLU A 50 4.76 2.48 -0.11
N TYR A 51 4.22 1.27 -0.24
CA TYR A 51 3.96 0.43 0.92
C TYR A 51 5.24 -0.05 1.60
N GLU A 52 6.28 -0.33 0.82
CA GLU A 52 7.59 -0.66 1.41
C GLU A 52 8.14 0.52 2.21
N ASN A 53 7.97 1.73 1.70
CA ASN A 53 8.38 2.93 2.43
C ASN A 53 7.60 3.11 3.73
N VAL A 54 6.30 2.88 3.68
CA VAL A 54 5.44 2.98 4.87
C VAL A 54 5.87 1.94 5.91
N ALA A 55 6.08 0.71 5.49
CA ALA A 55 6.48 -0.37 6.40
C ALA A 55 7.84 -0.09 7.03
N ALA A 56 8.81 0.34 6.22
CA ALA A 56 10.15 0.65 6.70
C ALA A 56 10.13 1.80 7.70
N SER A 57 9.38 2.85 7.38
CA SER A 57 9.24 4.01 8.27
C SER A 57 8.58 3.63 9.59
N PHE A 58 7.57 2.78 9.52
CA PHE A 58 6.89 2.30 10.72
C PHE A 58 7.85 1.55 11.64
N LEU A 59 8.61 0.61 11.08
CA LEU A 59 9.57 -0.17 11.86
C LEU A 59 10.63 0.73 12.47
N LYS A 60 11.12 1.67 11.69
CA LYS A 60 12.14 2.60 12.18
C LYS A 60 11.61 3.49 13.29
N LYS A 61 10.41 4.02 13.11
CA LYS A 61 9.78 4.91 14.08
C LYS A 61 9.61 4.26 15.44
N HIS A 62 9.26 2.98 15.45
CA HIS A 62 9.00 2.25 16.69
C HIS A 62 10.18 1.42 17.18
N GLY A 63 11.32 1.53 16.52
CA GLY A 63 12.52 0.80 16.91
C GLY A 63 12.39 -0.71 16.76
N LEU A 64 11.63 -1.15 15.78
CA LEU A 64 11.32 -2.55 15.56
C LEU A 64 12.10 -3.18 14.41
N GLU A 65 13.05 -2.47 13.87
CA GLU A 65 13.79 -2.92 12.68
C GLU A 65 14.51 -4.25 12.89
N LYS A 66 14.93 -4.52 14.11
CA LYS A 66 15.64 -5.75 14.46
C LYS A 66 14.75 -6.82 15.07
N ASP A 67 13.48 -6.51 15.24
CA ASP A 67 12.52 -7.46 15.82
C ASP A 67 11.93 -8.30 14.71
N ALA A 68 12.34 -9.57 14.64
CA ALA A 68 11.89 -10.48 13.58
C ALA A 68 10.37 -10.67 13.57
N ASP A 69 9.76 -10.80 14.74
CA ASP A 69 8.31 -10.98 14.83
C ASP A 69 7.56 -9.74 14.37
N ALA A 70 8.02 -8.57 14.77
CA ALA A 70 7.40 -7.31 14.34
C ALA A 70 7.52 -7.12 12.83
N ARG A 71 8.68 -7.43 12.27
CA ARG A 71 8.89 -7.34 10.83
C ARG A 71 7.95 -8.28 10.07
N LYS A 72 7.83 -9.50 10.55
CA LYS A 72 6.95 -10.48 9.94
C LYS A 72 5.50 -10.03 9.97
N LYS A 73 5.05 -9.55 11.11
CA LYS A 73 3.70 -9.05 11.28
C LYS A 73 3.44 -7.82 10.39
N THR A 74 4.39 -6.92 10.32
CA THR A 74 4.30 -5.73 9.49
C THR A 74 4.16 -6.12 8.02
N LEU A 75 4.95 -7.06 7.55
CA LEU A 75 4.86 -7.54 6.18
C LEU A 75 3.52 -8.21 5.89
N ALA A 76 3.02 -9.01 6.82
CA ALA A 76 1.74 -9.69 6.66
C ALA A 76 0.60 -8.68 6.52
N ILE A 77 0.57 -7.67 7.39
CA ILE A 77 -0.43 -6.61 7.34
C ILE A 77 -0.33 -5.84 6.03
N THR A 78 0.88 -5.49 5.65
CA THR A 78 1.13 -4.72 4.42
C THR A 78 0.64 -5.49 3.19
N LYS A 79 0.88 -6.79 3.14
CA LYS A 79 0.42 -7.63 2.02
C LYS A 79 -1.10 -7.68 1.93
N VAL A 80 -1.78 -7.80 3.06
CA VAL A 80 -3.24 -7.83 3.09
C VAL A 80 -3.81 -6.52 2.56
N PHE A 81 -3.26 -5.41 3.00
CA PHE A 81 -3.72 -4.09 2.56
C PHE A 81 -3.40 -3.84 1.09
N ALA A 82 -2.25 -4.28 0.63
CA ALA A 82 -1.88 -4.16 -0.78
C ALA A 82 -2.86 -4.94 -1.67
N LYS A 83 -3.19 -6.15 -1.26
CA LYS A 83 -4.14 -6.97 -2.00
C LYS A 83 -5.52 -6.29 -2.09
N ARG A 84 -5.99 -5.75 -0.98
CA ARG A 84 -7.27 -5.05 -0.95
C ARG A 84 -7.26 -3.80 -1.82
N CYS A 85 -6.18 -3.07 -1.78
CA CYS A 85 -6.02 -1.86 -2.60
C CYS A 85 -6.04 -2.20 -4.09
N ILE A 86 -5.33 -3.26 -4.47
CA ILE A 86 -5.31 -3.72 -5.86
C ILE A 86 -6.69 -4.18 -6.31
N GLU A 87 -7.40 -4.89 -5.45
CA GLU A 87 -8.75 -5.33 -5.75
C GLU A 87 -9.68 -4.13 -5.97
N ASP A 88 -9.59 -3.12 -5.11
CA ASP A 88 -10.38 -1.91 -5.24
C ASP A 88 -10.06 -1.17 -6.54
N PHE A 89 -8.78 -1.10 -6.88
CA PHE A 89 -8.36 -0.50 -8.14
C PHE A 89 -8.97 -1.23 -9.34
N SER A 90 -8.99 -2.55 -9.28
CA SER A 90 -9.51 -3.37 -10.38
C SER A 90 -11.02 -3.22 -10.59
N LYS A 91 -11.72 -2.77 -9.57
CA LYS A 91 -13.18 -2.58 -9.64
C LYS A 91 -13.60 -1.24 -10.21
N ILE A 92 -12.68 -0.34 -10.34
CA ILE A 92 -12.95 0.96 -10.94
C ILE A 92 -13.07 0.86 -12.48
#